data_6a5cb263a8969f9b709bdcde2e326fed
#
_entry.id   6a5cb263a8969f9b709bdcde2e326fed
#
_cell.length_a   1.000
_cell.length_b   1.000
_cell.length_c   1.000
_cell.angle_alpha   90.00
_cell.angle_beta   90.00
_cell.angle_gamma   90.00
#
_symmetry.space_group_name_H-M   'P 1'
#
loop_
_entity.id
_entity.type
_entity.pdbx_description
1 polymer ?
#
loop_
_entity_poly.entity_id
_entity_poly.type
_entity_poly.pdbx_seq_one_letter_code
_entity_poly.pdbx_strand_id
1 'polypeptide(L)'
;MSTHNGEKRETGADEQEQGSSKKPKRSRRWAFLTLALPIALLAWSCVPKASLPVTPTNKLAIGDAVIAVQLGEAQSQSGLEYPIQNNLVALVDAQGEQEIVRIDNQSEGKILWSDRGITFGSTKWEYQTTENGTSSQEIEDWRASDVQRYELSDGRFIVVSNSMDLGYRVDTIERDGSIASVSTPGTRGDIGQCGDRILSIVDTEQLSRMKSEAFEVYAAQSGGDGEQPEVLSVVIQLNDRDGDAPRILGVAPMIDGLVSGQTQFDCEGDVITMPSVQTGDSRVVRVMADGGETGTMVLERWDLSTGQRTIIPVIDEQGNPIEIDSKRSIFDYQGIQVGDEYRFISEGGDAFAVDLRSGRGRFLFSYDGTRTNQRMVYQVTETGVYALEGRREDHNVTLSYRPWDGGAYRDVITMDKLADYVWLEGGFMSSGHWRRIQSFSLRPGWNGGAQ
;
A
#
# COMPACT_ATOMS: atom_id res chain seq x y z
N MET A 1 -20.24 6.17 50.62
CA MET A 1 -20.49 7.49 51.22
C MET A 1 -20.98 8.38 50.11
N SER A 2 -22.10 8.69 50.10
CA SER A 2 -23.22 9.57 50.44
C SER A 2 -24.12 9.61 49.20
N THR A 3 -25.22 8.96 49.13
CA THR A 3 -26.60 9.22 49.59
C THR A 3 -27.15 10.62 49.28
N HIS A 4 -28.20 10.71 48.49
CA HIS A 4 -29.55 11.15 48.87
C HIS A 4 -30.34 11.63 47.64
N ASN A 5 -31.48 11.12 47.49
CA ASN A 5 -32.91 11.47 47.69
C ASN A 5 -33.51 12.06 46.41
N GLY A 6 -34.54 11.61 45.81
CA GLY A 6 -35.80 11.16 46.37
C GLY A 6 -36.82 12.28 46.45
N GLU A 7 -37.76 12.37 45.47
CA GLU A 7 -39.08 12.96 45.81
C GLU A 7 -40.15 12.50 44.81
N LYS A 8 -41.13 11.82 45.35
CA LYS A 8 -42.47 11.55 44.83
C LYS A 8 -43.34 12.82 44.92
N ARG A 9 -44.20 13.03 43.96
CA ARG A 9 -45.51 13.65 44.26
C ARG A 9 -46.57 13.05 43.34
N GLU A 10 -47.57 12.57 44.04
CA GLU A 10 -48.88 12.09 43.56
C GLU A 10 -49.86 13.23 43.32
N THR A 11 -50.88 12.85 42.58
CA THR A 11 -52.33 13.17 42.65
C THR A 11 -52.85 14.29 41.81
N GLY A 12 -53.97 13.92 41.15
CA GLY A 12 -54.95 14.81 40.56
C GLY A 12 -55.82 14.10 39.52
N ALA A 13 -56.83 13.35 39.99
CA ALA A 13 -57.95 12.92 39.17
C ALA A 13 -58.89 14.07 38.95
N ASP A 14 -59.43 14.23 37.76
CA ASP A 14 -60.78 14.78 37.57
C ASP A 14 -61.44 14.21 36.29
N GLU A 15 -62.66 13.87 36.47
CA GLU A 15 -63.64 13.24 35.55
C GLU A 15 -64.26 14.22 34.59
N GLN A 16 -64.95 13.62 33.59
CA GLN A 16 -66.05 14.12 32.71
C GLN A 16 -65.63 14.94 31.48
N GLU A 17 -65.92 14.54 30.28
CA GLU A 17 -67.27 14.50 29.72
C GLU A 17 -67.37 13.71 28.39
N GLN A 18 -68.46 12.96 28.22
CA GLN A 18 -68.81 12.25 27.01
C GLN A 18 -69.19 13.19 25.90
N GLY A 19 -68.45 13.29 24.85
CA GLY A 19 -68.77 13.91 23.58
C GLY A 19 -68.75 12.89 22.44
N SER A 20 -69.89 12.34 22.10
CA SER A 20 -70.09 11.46 20.93
C SER A 20 -69.83 12.22 19.62
N SER A 21 -68.66 12.14 19.07
CA SER A 21 -68.36 12.65 17.72
C SER A 21 -68.14 11.47 16.79
N LYS A 22 -69.08 11.30 15.85
CA LYS A 22 -68.98 10.33 14.74
C LYS A 22 -67.74 10.65 13.90
N LYS A 23 -66.64 9.85 14.09
CA LYS A 23 -65.45 9.91 13.23
C LYS A 23 -65.81 9.45 11.80
N PRO A 24 -65.44 10.20 10.76
CA PRO A 24 -65.62 9.75 9.39
C PRO A 24 -64.74 8.53 9.15
N LYS A 25 -65.28 7.48 8.55
CA LYS A 25 -64.54 6.31 8.07
C LYS A 25 -63.59 6.77 6.97
N ARG A 26 -62.42 7.29 7.34
CA ARG A 26 -61.30 7.49 6.40
C ARG A 26 -60.87 6.12 5.88
N SER A 27 -61.06 5.94 4.57
CA SER A 27 -60.80 4.68 3.90
C SER A 27 -59.41 4.17 4.21
N ARG A 28 -59.30 2.94 4.72
CA ARG A 28 -58.02 2.22 4.96
C ARG A 28 -57.09 2.20 3.75
N ARG A 29 -57.62 2.49 2.55
CA ARG A 29 -56.85 2.54 1.30
C ARG A 29 -55.81 3.67 1.24
N TRP A 30 -56.06 4.83 1.86
CA TRP A 30 -55.12 5.95 1.88
C TRP A 30 -53.96 5.73 2.86
N ALA A 31 -54.16 4.99 3.95
CA ALA A 31 -53.10 4.65 4.89
C ALA A 31 -52.07 3.66 4.31
N PHE A 32 -52.51 2.77 3.41
CA PHE A 32 -51.59 1.87 2.71
C PHE A 32 -50.76 2.59 1.65
N LEU A 33 -51.31 3.58 0.94
CA LEU A 33 -50.56 4.36 -0.06
C LEU A 33 -49.52 5.27 0.59
N THR A 34 -49.79 5.85 1.76
CA THR A 34 -48.84 6.70 2.47
C THR A 34 -47.68 5.92 3.13
N LEU A 35 -47.87 4.60 3.41
CA LEU A 35 -46.81 3.74 3.90
C LEU A 35 -46.06 3.03 2.77
N ALA A 36 -46.73 2.69 1.67
CA ALA A 36 -46.10 2.01 0.54
C ALA A 36 -45.14 2.91 -0.24
N LEU A 37 -45.39 4.21 -0.32
CA LEU A 37 -44.52 5.15 -1.03
C LEU A 37 -43.12 5.31 -0.38
N PRO A 38 -42.99 5.52 0.96
CA PRO A 38 -41.71 5.58 1.60
C PRO A 38 -41.01 4.21 1.62
N ILE A 39 -41.72 3.08 1.69
CA ILE A 39 -41.15 1.75 1.59
C ILE A 39 -40.63 1.49 0.16
N ALA A 40 -41.35 1.91 -0.86
CA ALA A 40 -40.91 1.79 -2.25
C ALA A 40 -39.71 2.71 -2.53
N LEU A 41 -39.65 3.92 -1.98
CA LEU A 41 -38.52 4.83 -2.05
C LEU A 41 -37.31 4.29 -1.27
N LEU A 42 -37.52 3.70 -0.10
CA LEU A 42 -36.46 3.01 0.65
C LEU A 42 -35.97 1.76 -0.08
N ALA A 43 -36.84 0.96 -0.65
CA ALA A 43 -36.48 -0.20 -1.45
C ALA A 43 -35.74 0.21 -2.73
N TRP A 44 -36.10 1.32 -3.36
CA TRP A 44 -35.42 1.84 -4.54
C TRP A 44 -34.05 2.48 -4.21
N SER A 45 -33.89 3.04 -3.01
CA SER A 45 -32.58 3.51 -2.53
C SER A 45 -31.64 2.36 -2.15
N CYS A 46 -32.18 1.16 -1.90
CA CYS A 46 -31.43 -0.06 -1.62
C CYS A 46 -31.16 -0.91 -2.88
N VAL A 47 -31.70 -0.55 -4.05
CA VAL A 47 -31.34 -1.23 -5.31
C VAL A 47 -29.93 -0.79 -5.67
N PRO A 48 -28.95 -1.71 -5.73
CA PRO A 48 -27.63 -1.35 -6.22
C PRO A 48 -27.79 -0.77 -7.62
N LYS A 49 -27.21 0.40 -7.87
CA LYS A 49 -27.05 0.89 -9.25
C LYS A 49 -26.47 -0.25 -10.07
N ALA A 50 -26.89 -0.37 -11.33
CA ALA A 50 -26.47 -1.41 -12.24
C ALA A 50 -24.97 -1.69 -12.04
N SER A 51 -24.62 -2.96 -11.79
CA SER A 51 -23.21 -3.33 -11.61
C SER A 51 -22.44 -2.86 -12.85
N LEU A 52 -21.40 -2.07 -12.62
CA LEU A 52 -20.53 -1.62 -13.70
C LEU A 52 -20.05 -2.84 -14.50
N PRO A 53 -19.97 -2.75 -15.84
CA PRO A 53 -19.59 -3.86 -16.67
C PRO A 53 -18.16 -4.33 -16.35
N VAL A 54 -17.98 -5.62 -16.21
CA VAL A 54 -16.65 -6.25 -16.04
C VAL A 54 -16.50 -7.39 -17.03
N THR A 55 -15.29 -7.53 -17.56
CA THR A 55 -14.90 -8.65 -18.41
C THR A 55 -14.75 -9.91 -17.56
N PRO A 56 -15.09 -11.12 -18.05
CA PRO A 56 -14.70 -12.37 -17.41
C PRO A 56 -13.18 -12.46 -17.29
N THR A 57 -12.65 -12.81 -16.11
CA THR A 57 -11.20 -12.78 -15.83
C THR A 57 -10.39 -13.58 -16.84
N ASN A 58 -10.86 -14.74 -17.26
CA ASN A 58 -10.19 -15.61 -18.25
C ASN A 58 -10.14 -15.02 -19.68
N LYS A 59 -10.84 -13.91 -19.93
CA LYS A 59 -10.82 -13.22 -21.24
C LYS A 59 -9.93 -11.98 -21.23
N LEU A 60 -9.46 -11.54 -20.04
CA LEU A 60 -8.55 -10.41 -19.97
C LEU A 60 -7.25 -10.76 -20.68
N ALA A 61 -6.82 -9.93 -21.63
CA ALA A 61 -5.57 -10.05 -22.36
C ALA A 61 -4.84 -8.70 -22.39
N ILE A 62 -3.53 -8.71 -22.56
CA ILE A 62 -2.72 -7.49 -22.53
C ILE A 62 -3.12 -6.52 -23.64
N GLY A 63 -3.19 -6.99 -24.90
CA GLY A 63 -3.55 -6.14 -26.03
C GLY A 63 -2.71 -4.86 -26.14
N ASP A 64 -3.38 -3.75 -26.37
CA ASP A 64 -2.76 -2.42 -26.50
C ASP A 64 -2.57 -1.70 -25.13
N ALA A 65 -2.83 -2.38 -24.02
CA ALA A 65 -2.65 -1.79 -22.71
C ALA A 65 -1.21 -1.35 -22.46
N VAL A 66 -1.04 -0.24 -21.76
CA VAL A 66 0.25 0.34 -21.37
C VAL A 66 0.39 0.51 -19.86
N ILE A 67 -0.71 0.40 -19.12
CA ILE A 67 -0.75 0.44 -17.65
C ILE A 67 -1.72 -0.61 -17.13
N ALA A 68 -1.32 -1.29 -16.08
CA ALA A 68 -2.17 -2.17 -15.29
C ALA A 68 -2.41 -1.53 -13.91
N VAL A 69 -3.66 -1.50 -13.46
CA VAL A 69 -4.07 -0.85 -12.21
C VAL A 69 -4.85 -1.85 -11.36
N GLN A 70 -4.49 -1.95 -10.07
CA GLN A 70 -5.26 -2.71 -9.08
C GLN A 70 -6.03 -1.77 -8.16
N LEU A 71 -7.34 -1.96 -8.09
CA LEU A 71 -8.25 -1.24 -7.21
C LEU A 71 -8.69 -2.14 -6.06
N GLY A 72 -8.64 -1.62 -4.85
CA GLY A 72 -9.11 -2.31 -3.67
C GLY A 72 -10.63 -2.38 -3.56
N GLU A 73 -11.08 -2.95 -2.46
CA GLU A 73 -12.49 -2.98 -2.11
C GLU A 73 -13.08 -1.57 -1.91
N ALA A 74 -14.39 -1.47 -2.04
CA ALA A 74 -15.07 -0.21 -1.82
C ALA A 74 -15.12 0.12 -0.32
N GLN A 75 -14.65 1.30 0.05
CA GLN A 75 -14.69 1.83 1.41
C GLN A 75 -15.82 2.83 1.59
N SER A 76 -16.39 2.88 2.78
CA SER A 76 -17.45 3.82 3.16
C SER A 76 -16.93 4.80 4.22
N GLN A 77 -17.22 6.09 4.08
CA GLN A 77 -16.92 7.09 5.11
C GLN A 77 -17.65 6.84 6.43
N SER A 78 -18.77 6.14 6.40
CA SER A 78 -19.60 5.86 7.58
C SER A 78 -19.16 4.62 8.37
N GLY A 79 -18.11 3.90 7.95
CA GLY A 79 -17.69 2.66 8.59
C GLY A 79 -18.65 1.49 8.44
N LEU A 80 -19.74 1.65 7.68
CA LEU A 80 -20.64 0.55 7.34
C LEU A 80 -20.03 -0.21 6.15
N GLU A 81 -19.85 -1.51 6.32
CA GLU A 81 -19.33 -2.37 5.26
C GLU A 81 -20.26 -2.31 4.03
N TYR A 82 -19.67 -2.04 2.90
CA TYR A 82 -20.38 -2.09 1.63
C TYR A 82 -20.40 -3.53 1.12
N PRO A 83 -21.52 -4.03 0.61
CA PRO A 83 -21.63 -5.44 0.20
C PRO A 83 -20.80 -5.79 -1.05
N ILE A 84 -20.13 -4.82 -1.68
CA ILE A 84 -19.25 -5.07 -2.83
C ILE A 84 -17.80 -5.13 -2.33
N GLN A 85 -17.36 -6.30 -1.92
CA GLN A 85 -16.02 -6.56 -1.35
C GLN A 85 -14.98 -6.99 -2.38
N ASN A 86 -15.27 -6.98 -3.68
CA ASN A 86 -14.33 -7.48 -4.68
C ASN A 86 -13.34 -6.40 -5.12
N ASN A 87 -12.09 -6.78 -5.26
CA ASN A 87 -11.06 -5.99 -5.92
C ASN A 87 -11.28 -5.99 -7.44
N LEU A 88 -10.69 -5.02 -8.11
CA LEU A 88 -10.71 -4.92 -9.56
C LEU A 88 -9.30 -4.79 -10.10
N VAL A 89 -9.09 -5.34 -11.29
CA VAL A 89 -7.88 -5.10 -12.09
C VAL A 89 -8.31 -4.49 -13.41
N ALA A 90 -7.70 -3.35 -13.77
CA ALA A 90 -7.92 -2.65 -15.02
C ALA A 90 -6.65 -2.66 -15.86
N LEU A 91 -6.77 -3.02 -17.14
CA LEU A 91 -5.76 -2.80 -18.16
C LEU A 91 -6.19 -1.59 -18.98
N VAL A 92 -5.31 -0.62 -19.14
CA VAL A 92 -5.63 0.67 -19.77
C VAL A 92 -4.64 0.93 -20.91
N ASP A 93 -5.15 1.34 -22.05
CA ASP A 93 -4.33 1.73 -23.19
C ASP A 93 -3.84 3.19 -23.12
N ALA A 94 -3.05 3.61 -24.09
CA ALA A 94 -2.51 4.97 -24.16
C ALA A 94 -3.58 6.06 -24.38
N GLN A 95 -4.79 5.69 -24.77
CA GLN A 95 -5.94 6.59 -24.96
C GLN A 95 -6.83 6.68 -23.72
N GLY A 96 -6.54 5.88 -22.66
CA GLY A 96 -7.35 5.82 -21.45
C GLY A 96 -8.54 4.87 -21.53
N GLU A 97 -8.68 4.11 -22.64
CA GLU A 97 -9.68 3.05 -22.75
C GLU A 97 -9.25 1.86 -21.91
N GLN A 98 -10.22 1.17 -21.31
CA GLN A 98 -9.91 0.17 -20.30
C GLN A 98 -10.70 -1.12 -20.46
N GLU A 99 -10.07 -2.20 -20.04
CA GLU A 99 -10.70 -3.48 -19.80
C GLU A 99 -10.58 -3.82 -18.32
N ILE A 100 -11.70 -4.15 -17.64
CA ILE A 100 -11.74 -4.33 -16.20
C ILE A 100 -12.25 -5.72 -15.86
N VAL A 101 -11.56 -6.39 -14.94
CA VAL A 101 -11.98 -7.67 -14.37
C VAL A 101 -12.16 -7.55 -12.87
N ARG A 102 -13.01 -8.44 -12.35
CA ARG A 102 -13.22 -8.59 -10.92
C ARG A 102 -12.43 -9.77 -10.41
N ILE A 103 -11.74 -9.56 -9.28
CA ILE A 103 -11.03 -10.61 -8.55
C ILE A 103 -11.54 -10.68 -7.11
N ASP A 104 -11.25 -11.79 -6.43
CA ASP A 104 -11.61 -11.94 -5.03
C ASP A 104 -10.95 -10.88 -4.16
N ASN A 105 -11.54 -10.65 -3.00
CA ASN A 105 -11.11 -9.63 -2.07
C ASN A 105 -9.69 -9.86 -1.55
N GLN A 106 -8.93 -8.77 -1.43
CA GLN A 106 -7.63 -8.71 -0.78
C GLN A 106 -7.46 -7.31 -0.18
N SER A 107 -7.02 -7.19 1.05
CA SER A 107 -6.93 -5.90 1.74
C SER A 107 -5.94 -4.94 1.06
N GLU A 108 -4.82 -5.47 0.58
CA GLU A 108 -3.83 -4.77 -0.25
C GLU A 108 -3.37 -5.70 -1.36
N GLY A 109 -3.31 -5.20 -2.58
CA GLY A 109 -2.87 -5.96 -3.73
C GLY A 109 -1.75 -5.24 -4.47
N LYS A 110 -0.80 -5.99 -4.99
CA LYS A 110 0.26 -5.50 -5.86
C LYS A 110 0.13 -6.13 -7.23
N ILE A 111 0.39 -5.33 -8.25
CA ILE A 111 0.42 -5.77 -9.64
C ILE A 111 1.82 -5.56 -10.18
N LEU A 112 2.32 -6.53 -10.93
CA LEU A 112 3.62 -6.48 -11.57
C LEU A 112 3.47 -6.77 -13.07
N TRP A 113 3.97 -5.88 -13.89
CA TRP A 113 4.08 -6.08 -15.33
C TRP A 113 5.54 -6.32 -15.70
N SER A 114 5.82 -7.45 -16.28
CA SER A 114 7.14 -7.86 -16.76
C SER A 114 7.10 -8.21 -18.24
N ASP A 115 8.24 -8.58 -18.82
CA ASP A 115 8.30 -9.08 -20.20
C ASP A 115 7.50 -10.38 -20.42
N ARG A 116 7.16 -11.08 -19.33
CA ARG A 116 6.36 -12.33 -19.38
C ARG A 116 4.87 -12.12 -19.23
N GLY A 117 4.45 -10.90 -19.00
CA GLY A 117 3.05 -10.55 -18.79
C GLY A 117 2.81 -9.88 -17.44
N ILE A 118 1.56 -9.84 -17.02
CA ILE A 118 1.12 -9.16 -15.83
C ILE A 118 0.75 -10.21 -14.78
N THR A 119 1.29 -10.08 -13.56
CA THR A 119 0.91 -10.91 -12.42
C THR A 119 0.20 -10.09 -11.36
N PHE A 120 -0.84 -10.65 -10.79
CA PHE A 120 -1.60 -10.09 -9.68
C PHE A 120 -2.29 -11.21 -8.91
N GLY A 121 -2.75 -10.91 -7.70
CA GLY A 121 -3.33 -11.93 -6.84
C GLY A 121 -4.60 -11.49 -6.14
N SER A 122 -5.20 -12.47 -5.49
CA SER A 122 -6.26 -12.33 -4.50
C SER A 122 -5.91 -13.16 -3.27
N THR A 123 -6.82 -13.22 -2.30
CA THR A 123 -6.61 -14.08 -1.10
C THR A 123 -6.41 -15.54 -1.43
N LYS A 124 -6.96 -16.04 -2.55
CA LYS A 124 -6.97 -17.47 -2.89
C LYS A 124 -6.41 -17.81 -4.27
N TRP A 125 -6.21 -16.79 -5.13
CA TRP A 125 -5.84 -17.02 -6.50
C TRP A 125 -4.63 -16.18 -6.89
N GLU A 126 -3.74 -16.78 -7.64
CA GLU A 126 -2.71 -16.11 -8.41
C GLU A 126 -3.13 -16.07 -9.87
N TYR A 127 -2.96 -14.93 -10.51
CA TYR A 127 -3.33 -14.69 -11.91
C TYR A 127 -2.11 -14.27 -12.71
N GLN A 128 -2.06 -14.75 -13.95
CA GLN A 128 -1.10 -14.30 -14.95
C GLN A 128 -1.83 -13.96 -16.24
N THR A 129 -1.70 -12.70 -16.68
CA THR A 129 -2.27 -12.20 -17.93
C THR A 129 -1.19 -12.04 -18.98
N THR A 130 -1.43 -12.57 -20.18
CA THR A 130 -0.57 -12.48 -21.36
C THR A 130 -1.36 -11.97 -22.54
N GLU A 131 -0.74 -11.89 -23.72
CA GLU A 131 -1.45 -11.57 -24.98
C GLU A 131 -2.55 -12.61 -25.32
N ASN A 132 -2.46 -13.82 -24.78
CA ASN A 132 -3.39 -14.92 -25.07
C ASN A 132 -4.55 -15.04 -24.07
N GLY A 133 -4.59 -14.18 -23.05
CA GLY A 133 -5.59 -14.22 -21.99
C GLY A 133 -4.99 -14.42 -20.61
N THR A 134 -5.85 -14.64 -19.62
CA THR A 134 -5.48 -14.80 -18.22
C THR A 134 -5.66 -16.24 -17.76
N SER A 135 -4.59 -16.79 -17.17
CA SER A 135 -4.61 -18.04 -16.41
C SER A 135 -4.73 -17.74 -14.90
N SER A 136 -5.21 -18.71 -14.14
CA SER A 136 -5.30 -18.61 -12.69
C SER A 136 -4.89 -19.92 -12.02
N GLN A 137 -4.20 -19.80 -10.88
CA GLN A 137 -3.75 -20.89 -10.02
C GLN A 137 -4.32 -20.69 -8.62
N GLU A 138 -4.94 -21.72 -8.04
CA GLU A 138 -5.41 -21.67 -6.64
C GLU A 138 -4.21 -21.77 -5.69
N ILE A 139 -4.26 -20.97 -4.63
CA ILE A 139 -3.25 -20.93 -3.57
C ILE A 139 -3.77 -21.78 -2.40
N GLU A 140 -2.96 -22.71 -1.91
CA GLU A 140 -3.39 -23.64 -0.84
C GLU A 140 -3.81 -22.91 0.45
N ASP A 141 -3.07 -21.85 0.83
CA ASP A 141 -3.33 -21.07 2.03
C ASP A 141 -3.67 -19.63 1.71
N TRP A 142 -4.41 -18.98 2.61
CA TRP A 142 -4.82 -17.59 2.45
C TRP A 142 -3.66 -16.62 2.50
N ARG A 143 -3.62 -15.69 1.55
CA ARG A 143 -2.85 -14.44 1.65
C ARG A 143 -3.71 -13.36 2.30
N ALA A 144 -3.17 -12.68 3.31
CA ALA A 144 -3.88 -11.55 3.91
C ALA A 144 -3.80 -10.30 3.01
N SER A 145 -2.59 -9.96 2.54
CA SER A 145 -2.32 -8.85 1.61
C SER A 145 -0.99 -9.08 0.91
N ASP A 146 -0.89 -8.67 -0.35
CA ASP A 146 0.40 -8.63 -1.03
C ASP A 146 1.21 -7.44 -0.51
N VAL A 147 2.45 -7.70 -0.11
CA VAL A 147 3.39 -6.66 0.26
C VAL A 147 4.13 -6.21 -0.99
N GLN A 148 4.69 -7.17 -1.77
CA GLN A 148 5.40 -6.88 -2.99
C GLN A 148 5.47 -8.12 -3.91
N ARG A 149 5.76 -7.85 -5.21
CA ARG A 149 5.97 -8.86 -6.25
C ARG A 149 7.26 -8.58 -6.99
N TYR A 150 8.00 -9.61 -7.31
CA TYR A 150 9.29 -9.52 -7.98
C TYR A 150 9.41 -10.55 -9.10
N GLU A 151 10.10 -10.20 -10.18
CA GLU A 151 10.53 -11.13 -11.20
C GLU A 151 12.02 -11.47 -11.00
N LEU A 152 12.37 -12.75 -11.06
CA LEU A 152 13.74 -13.21 -11.01
C LEU A 152 14.33 -13.32 -12.44
N SER A 153 15.64 -13.24 -12.56
CA SER A 153 16.33 -13.32 -13.86
C SER A 153 16.05 -14.61 -14.63
N ASP A 154 15.75 -15.70 -13.91
CA ASP A 154 15.34 -16.97 -14.49
C ASP A 154 13.84 -17.01 -14.90
N GLY A 155 13.11 -15.93 -14.65
CA GLY A 155 11.70 -15.75 -15.04
C GLY A 155 10.70 -16.40 -14.09
N ARG A 156 11.10 -16.77 -12.89
CA ARG A 156 10.17 -17.06 -11.79
C ARG A 156 9.68 -15.76 -11.16
N PHE A 157 8.53 -15.81 -10.52
CA PHE A 157 8.03 -14.69 -9.73
C PHE A 157 8.06 -15.03 -8.25
N ILE A 158 8.37 -14.03 -7.44
CA ILE A 158 8.25 -14.11 -5.99
C ILE A 158 7.14 -13.16 -5.56
N VAL A 159 6.21 -13.67 -4.78
CA VAL A 159 5.18 -12.87 -4.12
C VAL A 159 5.42 -12.91 -2.63
N VAL A 160 5.68 -11.76 -2.05
CA VAL A 160 5.75 -11.63 -0.59
C VAL A 160 4.43 -11.06 -0.11
N SER A 161 3.77 -11.77 0.79
CA SER A 161 2.49 -11.39 1.35
C SER A 161 2.51 -11.47 2.88
N ASN A 162 1.63 -10.72 3.53
CA ASN A 162 1.44 -10.86 4.97
C ASN A 162 0.77 -12.22 5.26
N SER A 163 1.33 -12.93 6.22
CA SER A 163 0.72 -14.15 6.78
C SER A 163 -0.18 -13.81 7.96
N MET A 164 -1.20 -14.61 8.19
CA MET A 164 -2.08 -14.51 9.38
C MET A 164 -1.30 -14.73 10.69
N ASP A 165 -0.16 -15.43 10.65
CA ASP A 165 0.69 -15.74 11.81
C ASP A 165 1.74 -14.65 12.12
N LEU A 166 1.45 -13.39 11.76
CA LEU A 166 2.30 -12.22 12.04
C LEU A 166 3.71 -12.30 11.40
N GLY A 167 3.79 -12.76 10.16
CA GLY A 167 5.04 -12.82 9.41
C GLY A 167 4.79 -12.66 7.92
N TYR A 168 5.80 -12.99 7.14
CA TYR A 168 5.69 -13.06 5.69
C TYR A 168 5.41 -14.50 5.23
N ARG A 169 4.59 -14.60 4.20
CA ARG A 169 4.48 -15.73 3.31
C ARG A 169 5.21 -15.36 2.02
N VAL A 170 6.08 -16.24 1.57
CA VAL A 170 6.83 -16.09 0.32
C VAL A 170 6.38 -17.21 -0.63
N ASP A 171 5.73 -16.83 -1.70
CA ASP A 171 5.30 -17.74 -2.75
C ASP A 171 6.25 -17.61 -3.94
N THR A 172 6.85 -18.71 -4.34
CA THR A 172 7.64 -18.84 -5.56
C THR A 172 6.73 -19.40 -6.65
N ILE A 173 6.50 -18.63 -7.70
CA ILE A 173 5.71 -19.03 -8.85
C ILE A 173 6.68 -19.49 -9.93
N GLU A 174 6.70 -20.78 -10.19
CA GLU A 174 7.56 -21.43 -11.18
C GLU A 174 7.11 -21.07 -12.61
N ARG A 175 7.97 -21.34 -13.58
CA ARG A 175 7.66 -21.05 -15.00
C ARG A 175 6.47 -21.83 -15.54
N ASP A 176 6.19 -23.00 -14.99
CA ASP A 176 5.04 -23.82 -15.35
C ASP A 176 3.74 -23.40 -14.63
N GLY A 177 3.81 -22.36 -13.79
CA GLY A 177 2.71 -21.84 -13.01
C GLY A 177 2.52 -22.52 -11.65
N SER A 178 3.28 -23.58 -11.33
CA SER A 178 3.22 -24.19 -9.98
C SER A 178 3.70 -23.22 -8.91
N ILE A 179 3.14 -23.33 -7.71
CA ILE A 179 3.43 -22.42 -6.59
C ILE A 179 4.03 -23.22 -5.43
N ALA A 180 5.21 -22.80 -5.01
CA ALA A 180 5.85 -23.27 -3.78
C ALA A 180 5.79 -22.15 -2.73
N SER A 181 5.26 -22.49 -1.54
CA SER A 181 5.00 -21.50 -0.49
C SER A 181 5.81 -21.78 0.76
N VAL A 182 6.36 -20.73 1.36
CA VAL A 182 7.08 -20.80 2.62
C VAL A 182 6.64 -19.67 3.53
N SER A 183 6.36 -19.97 4.80
CA SER A 183 6.03 -18.96 5.81
C SER A 183 7.25 -18.62 6.65
N THR A 184 7.40 -17.33 6.98
CA THR A 184 8.46 -16.80 7.83
C THR A 184 7.81 -16.08 9.02
N PRO A 185 7.46 -16.79 10.09
CA PRO A 185 6.78 -16.22 11.24
C PRO A 185 7.61 -15.14 11.92
N GLY A 186 6.97 -14.04 12.32
CA GLY A 186 7.59 -12.97 13.10
C GLY A 186 8.44 -12.01 12.28
N THR A 187 8.48 -12.13 10.95
CA THR A 187 9.27 -11.22 10.11
C THR A 187 8.36 -10.21 9.45
N ARG A 188 8.43 -8.96 9.87
CA ARG A 188 7.83 -7.82 9.19
C ARG A 188 8.84 -6.69 9.18
N GLY A 189 9.24 -6.23 8.01
CA GLY A 189 10.24 -5.18 7.84
C GLY A 189 10.21 -4.64 6.43
N ASP A 190 11.22 -3.83 6.12
CA ASP A 190 11.44 -3.32 4.78
C ASP A 190 11.79 -4.47 3.83
N ILE A 191 11.31 -4.40 2.59
CA ILE A 191 11.50 -5.44 1.59
C ILE A 191 12.05 -4.84 0.31
N GLY A 192 12.98 -5.56 -0.33
CA GLY A 192 13.50 -5.19 -1.63
C GLY A 192 14.13 -6.34 -2.37
N GLN A 193 14.55 -6.06 -3.59
CA GLN A 193 15.21 -7.02 -4.48
C GLN A 193 16.64 -6.59 -4.78
N CYS A 194 17.60 -7.52 -4.64
CA CYS A 194 18.99 -7.39 -5.04
C CYS A 194 19.34 -8.49 -6.05
N GLY A 195 19.25 -8.20 -7.33
CA GLY A 195 19.33 -9.25 -8.34
C GLY A 195 18.23 -10.30 -8.13
N ASP A 196 18.60 -11.56 -7.96
CA ASP A 196 17.66 -12.65 -7.68
C ASP A 196 17.39 -12.87 -6.18
N ARG A 197 17.93 -12.02 -5.32
CA ARG A 197 17.72 -12.12 -3.87
C ARG A 197 16.57 -11.21 -3.44
N ILE A 198 15.58 -11.79 -2.81
CA ILE A 198 14.51 -11.07 -2.15
C ILE A 198 14.85 -10.94 -0.69
N LEU A 199 14.98 -9.71 -0.22
CA LEU A 199 15.55 -9.38 1.08
C LEU A 199 14.52 -8.71 1.97
N SER A 200 14.70 -8.86 3.28
CA SER A 200 13.98 -8.06 4.27
C SER A 200 14.93 -7.58 5.36
N ILE A 201 14.68 -6.38 5.87
CA ILE A 201 15.40 -5.83 7.02
C ILE A 201 14.43 -5.82 8.19
N VAL A 202 14.81 -6.54 9.24
CA VAL A 202 13.97 -6.77 10.44
C VAL A 202 14.79 -6.58 11.70
N ASP A 203 14.14 -6.46 12.86
CA ASP A 203 14.85 -6.49 14.14
C ASP A 203 14.79 -7.87 14.82
N THR A 204 15.73 -8.12 15.74
CA THR A 204 15.82 -9.40 16.46
C THR A 204 14.65 -9.64 17.43
N GLU A 205 13.84 -8.65 17.75
CA GLU A 205 12.64 -8.84 18.55
C GLU A 205 11.56 -9.55 17.72
N GLN A 206 11.56 -9.32 16.42
CA GLN A 206 10.66 -9.97 15.46
C GLN A 206 11.18 -11.36 15.04
N LEU A 207 12.49 -11.62 15.13
CA LEU A 207 13.12 -12.86 14.70
C LEU A 207 13.20 -13.92 15.81
N SER A 208 12.11 -14.30 16.44
CA SER A 208 12.11 -15.18 17.61
C SER A 208 12.88 -16.51 17.42
N ARG A 209 12.89 -17.08 16.19
CA ARG A 209 13.59 -18.34 15.88
C ARG A 209 15.05 -18.18 15.49
N MET A 210 15.42 -17.00 14.99
CA MET A 210 16.77 -16.71 14.48
C MET A 210 17.55 -15.74 15.37
N LYS A 211 16.99 -15.34 16.48
CA LYS A 211 17.61 -14.37 17.39
C LYS A 211 19.01 -14.78 17.82
N SER A 212 19.19 -16.04 18.26
CA SER A 212 20.49 -16.55 18.69
C SER A 212 21.52 -16.55 17.55
N GLU A 213 21.12 -16.99 16.37
CA GLU A 213 21.97 -17.00 15.17
C GLU A 213 22.41 -15.57 14.79
N ALA A 214 21.51 -14.61 14.81
CA ALA A 214 21.83 -13.21 14.53
C ALA A 214 22.90 -12.66 15.49
N PHE A 215 22.81 -12.99 16.78
CA PHE A 215 23.81 -12.59 17.77
C PHE A 215 25.13 -13.33 17.59
N GLU A 216 25.16 -14.58 17.17
CA GLU A 216 26.38 -15.32 16.81
C GLU A 216 27.08 -14.70 15.60
N VAL A 217 26.31 -14.35 14.55
CA VAL A 217 26.84 -13.64 13.38
C VAL A 217 27.43 -12.29 13.79
N TYR A 218 26.72 -11.52 14.64
CA TYR A 218 27.22 -10.23 15.14
C TYR A 218 28.51 -10.38 15.93
N ALA A 219 28.59 -11.35 16.85
CA ALA A 219 29.79 -11.61 17.62
C ALA A 219 31.00 -11.99 16.73
N ALA A 220 30.76 -12.78 15.68
CA ALA A 220 31.80 -13.12 14.71
C ALA A 220 32.27 -11.90 13.90
N GLN A 221 31.39 -11.01 13.50
CA GLN A 221 31.71 -9.77 12.76
C GLN A 221 32.44 -8.73 13.64
N SER A 222 32.04 -8.58 14.91
CA SER A 222 32.61 -7.60 15.85
C SER A 222 33.89 -8.03 16.53
N GLY A 223 34.37 -9.25 16.27
CA GLY A 223 35.58 -9.79 16.92
C GLY A 223 35.42 -10.19 18.38
N GLY A 224 34.19 -10.17 18.91
CA GLY A 224 33.85 -10.63 20.27
C GLY A 224 34.24 -9.69 21.43
N ASP A 225 34.85 -8.54 21.17
CA ASP A 225 35.40 -7.63 22.19
C ASP A 225 34.47 -6.47 22.58
N GLY A 226 33.24 -6.46 22.11
CA GLY A 226 32.27 -5.36 22.35
C GLY A 226 31.17 -5.71 23.34
N GLU A 227 30.55 -4.68 23.92
CA GLU A 227 29.29 -4.82 24.64
C GLU A 227 28.23 -5.36 23.67
N GLN A 228 27.54 -6.43 24.07
CA GLN A 228 26.54 -7.05 23.23
C GLN A 228 25.30 -6.12 23.18
N PRO A 229 24.87 -5.67 21.98
CA PRO A 229 23.67 -4.83 21.87
C PRO A 229 22.44 -5.62 22.30
N GLU A 230 21.44 -4.93 22.80
CA GLU A 230 20.18 -5.54 23.23
C GLU A 230 19.34 -6.02 22.05
N VAL A 231 19.33 -5.23 20.96
CA VAL A 231 18.59 -5.51 19.72
C VAL A 231 19.49 -5.28 18.51
N LEU A 232 19.36 -6.15 17.53
CA LEU A 232 20.04 -6.04 16.23
C LEU A 232 19.03 -5.77 15.13
N SER A 233 19.40 -4.93 14.17
CA SER A 233 18.82 -4.94 12.82
C SER A 233 19.49 -6.03 11.99
N VAL A 234 18.70 -6.79 11.25
CA VAL A 234 19.16 -8.00 10.53
C VAL A 234 18.64 -7.96 9.09
N VAL A 235 19.55 -8.15 8.14
CA VAL A 235 19.19 -8.37 6.74
C VAL A 235 19.06 -9.86 6.50
N ILE A 236 17.89 -10.30 6.05
CA ILE A 236 17.60 -11.70 5.74
C ILE A 236 17.23 -11.88 4.27
N GLN A 237 17.62 -13.01 3.69
CA GLN A 237 17.20 -13.40 2.33
C GLN A 237 16.00 -14.34 2.43
N LEU A 238 14.85 -13.89 1.94
CA LEU A 238 13.57 -14.58 2.06
C LEU A 238 13.43 -15.80 1.14
N ASN A 239 14.02 -15.74 -0.05
CA ASN A 239 13.91 -16.77 -1.09
C ASN A 239 15.11 -17.76 -1.13
N ASP A 240 16.05 -17.63 -0.20
CA ASP A 240 17.12 -18.62 0.04
C ASP A 240 17.09 -19.03 1.51
N ARG A 241 17.00 -20.33 1.76
CA ARG A 241 16.75 -20.85 3.10
C ARG A 241 17.68 -22.01 3.41
N ASP A 242 18.13 -22.02 4.64
CA ASP A 242 18.73 -23.23 5.24
C ASP A 242 17.66 -23.91 6.09
N GLY A 243 17.05 -24.95 5.50
CA GLY A 243 15.86 -25.57 6.07
C GLY A 243 14.63 -24.65 6.05
N ASP A 244 14.03 -24.39 7.21
CA ASP A 244 12.85 -23.52 7.36
C ASP A 244 13.19 -22.06 7.64
N ALA A 245 14.47 -21.72 7.84
CA ALA A 245 14.92 -20.38 8.20
C ALA A 245 15.44 -19.60 7.00
N PRO A 246 15.13 -18.28 6.86
CA PRO A 246 15.76 -17.42 5.89
C PRO A 246 17.27 -17.25 6.22
N ARG A 247 18.09 -17.02 5.21
CA ARG A 247 19.53 -16.80 5.38
C ARG A 247 19.82 -15.40 5.92
N ILE A 248 20.64 -15.26 6.95
CA ILE A 248 21.16 -13.98 7.44
C ILE A 248 22.30 -13.51 6.54
N LEU A 249 22.22 -12.27 6.04
CA LEU A 249 23.24 -11.65 5.18
C LEU A 249 23.99 -10.52 5.86
N GLY A 250 23.40 -9.89 6.87
CA GLY A 250 24.03 -8.79 7.59
C GLY A 250 23.36 -8.53 8.92
N VAL A 251 24.15 -8.04 9.87
CA VAL A 251 23.66 -7.66 11.20
C VAL A 251 24.34 -6.38 11.66
N ALA A 252 23.60 -5.52 12.36
CA ALA A 252 24.13 -4.31 13.00
C ALA A 252 23.35 -3.98 14.27
N PRO A 253 23.95 -3.30 15.27
CA PRO A 253 23.21 -2.83 16.42
C PRO A 253 22.02 -1.95 16.00
N MET A 254 20.86 -2.15 16.59
CA MET A 254 19.75 -1.23 16.36
C MET A 254 20.14 0.19 16.81
N ILE A 255 19.75 1.20 16.07
CA ILE A 255 20.01 2.60 16.40
C ILE A 255 18.73 3.18 16.98
N ASP A 256 18.82 3.68 18.21
CA ASP A 256 17.68 4.31 18.87
C ASP A 256 17.18 5.52 18.06
N GLY A 257 15.86 5.59 17.87
CA GLY A 257 15.23 6.67 17.14
C GLY A 257 15.44 6.60 15.60
N LEU A 258 16.11 5.59 15.08
CA LEU A 258 16.13 5.35 13.63
C LEU A 258 14.82 4.68 13.21
N VAL A 259 14.09 5.34 12.35
CA VAL A 259 12.81 4.86 11.82
C VAL A 259 12.93 4.69 10.32
N SER A 260 12.89 3.47 9.86
CA SER A 260 12.60 3.14 8.46
C SER A 260 11.09 2.98 8.32
N GLY A 261 10.53 3.51 7.24
CA GLY A 261 9.16 3.19 6.86
C GLY A 261 9.07 1.74 6.37
N GLN A 262 7.85 1.23 6.11
CA GLN A 262 7.68 0.01 5.32
C GLN A 262 8.03 0.34 3.85
N THR A 263 9.31 0.49 3.57
CA THR A 263 9.79 0.98 2.29
C THR A 263 10.22 -0.18 1.40
N GLN A 264 9.99 0.02 0.12
CA GLN A 264 10.67 -0.76 -0.89
C GLN A 264 12.06 -0.14 -1.07
N PHE A 265 13.11 -0.83 -0.61
CA PHE A 265 14.48 -0.37 -0.83
C PHE A 265 15.00 -0.73 -2.22
N ASP A 266 15.91 0.09 -2.70
CA ASP A 266 16.66 -0.16 -3.93
C ASP A 266 18.00 -0.84 -3.63
N CYS A 267 18.53 -1.55 -4.62
CA CYS A 267 19.78 -2.25 -4.50
C CYS A 267 20.62 -2.12 -5.78
N GLU A 268 21.80 -1.56 -5.65
CA GLU A 268 22.78 -1.55 -6.73
C GLU A 268 23.96 -2.47 -6.38
N GLY A 269 24.15 -3.51 -7.21
CA GLY A 269 25.12 -4.56 -6.93
C GLY A 269 24.75 -5.30 -5.63
N ASP A 270 25.63 -5.21 -4.64
CA ASP A 270 25.45 -5.81 -3.31
C ASP A 270 25.16 -4.75 -2.22
N VAL A 271 24.74 -3.55 -2.60
CA VAL A 271 24.48 -2.47 -1.64
C VAL A 271 23.02 -2.06 -1.66
N ILE A 272 22.33 -2.29 -0.55
CA ILE A 272 21.00 -1.74 -0.28
C ILE A 272 21.14 -0.27 0.08
N THR A 273 20.27 0.57 -0.44
CA THR A 273 20.13 1.98 -0.04
C THR A 273 18.66 2.29 0.21
N MET A 274 18.37 2.88 1.36
CA MET A 274 17.00 3.31 1.70
C MET A 274 17.00 4.60 2.54
N PRO A 275 15.99 5.47 2.38
CA PRO A 275 15.82 6.62 3.24
C PRO A 275 15.22 6.20 4.59
N SER A 276 15.71 6.82 5.64
CA SER A 276 15.25 6.65 7.01
C SER A 276 15.21 8.00 7.72
N VAL A 277 14.57 8.06 8.87
CA VAL A 277 14.49 9.27 9.69
C VAL A 277 15.10 8.99 11.06
N GLN A 278 16.07 9.81 11.45
CA GLN A 278 16.65 9.79 12.79
C GLN A 278 15.89 10.77 13.67
N THR A 279 15.26 10.26 14.71
CA THR A 279 14.56 11.07 15.73
C THR A 279 15.39 11.14 17.00
N GLY A 280 15.08 12.11 17.87
CA GLY A 280 15.80 12.27 19.14
C GLY A 280 15.34 11.30 20.25
N ASP A 281 14.24 10.59 20.08
CA ASP A 281 13.66 9.71 21.11
C ASP A 281 13.15 8.40 20.50
N SER A 282 13.60 7.27 21.02
CA SER A 282 13.19 5.91 20.61
C SER A 282 11.70 5.61 20.82
N ARG A 283 10.98 6.39 21.64
CA ARG A 283 9.53 6.24 21.85
C ARG A 283 8.69 6.80 20.72
N VAL A 284 9.30 7.51 19.79
CA VAL A 284 8.65 8.33 18.77
C VAL A 284 8.03 7.49 17.64
N VAL A 285 8.45 6.24 17.42
CA VAL A 285 7.84 5.35 16.42
C VAL A 285 6.31 5.27 16.55
N ARG A 286 5.77 5.39 17.78
CA ARG A 286 4.32 5.46 18.01
C ARG A 286 3.73 6.85 17.81
N VAL A 287 4.51 7.90 18.05
CA VAL A 287 4.04 9.30 18.03
C VAL A 287 4.06 9.88 16.61
N MET A 288 4.94 9.38 15.73
CA MET A 288 4.97 9.82 14.33
C MET A 288 3.70 9.42 13.56
N ALA A 289 3.05 8.33 13.94
CA ALA A 289 1.72 7.99 13.42
C ALA A 289 0.64 9.01 13.85
N ASP A 290 0.84 9.69 14.98
CA ASP A 290 -0.09 10.67 15.56
C ASP A 290 0.28 12.16 15.29
N GLY A 291 1.37 12.43 14.58
CA GLY A 291 1.63 13.75 13.97
C GLY A 291 2.38 14.76 14.84
N GLY A 292 3.42 14.40 15.58
CA GLY A 292 4.01 15.29 16.60
C GLY A 292 5.50 15.64 16.55
N GLU A 293 6.39 14.89 15.87
CA GLU A 293 7.82 15.17 16.01
C GLU A 293 8.55 15.32 14.67
N THR A 294 9.59 16.13 14.66
CA THR A 294 10.54 16.31 13.58
C THR A 294 11.71 15.36 13.75
N GLY A 295 12.20 14.79 12.66
CA GLY A 295 13.43 14.02 12.62
C GLY A 295 14.32 14.52 11.51
N THR A 296 15.55 14.05 11.48
CA THR A 296 16.50 14.36 10.41
C THR A 296 16.57 13.22 9.42
N MET A 297 16.61 13.55 8.14
CA MET A 297 16.74 12.57 7.06
C MET A 297 18.12 11.95 7.10
N VAL A 298 18.16 10.62 6.94
CA VAL A 298 19.39 9.85 6.75
C VAL A 298 19.19 8.83 5.64
N LEU A 299 20.28 8.36 5.02
CA LEU A 299 20.24 7.15 4.21
C LEU A 299 20.87 6.02 4.98
N GLU A 300 20.17 4.91 5.06
CA GLU A 300 20.69 3.65 5.57
C GLU A 300 21.22 2.83 4.41
N ARG A 301 22.46 2.39 4.51
CA ARG A 301 23.12 1.55 3.50
C ARG A 301 23.64 0.28 4.11
N TRP A 302 23.38 -0.85 3.44
CA TRP A 302 23.88 -2.16 3.82
C TRP A 302 24.72 -2.72 2.69
N ASP A 303 25.96 -3.02 2.99
CA ASP A 303 26.85 -3.77 2.10
C ASP A 303 26.68 -5.26 2.40
N LEU A 304 26.02 -5.98 1.52
CA LEU A 304 25.73 -7.42 1.68
C LEU A 304 26.96 -8.30 1.56
N SER A 305 28.05 -7.81 0.95
CA SER A 305 29.31 -8.55 0.84
C SER A 305 30.05 -8.61 2.17
N THR A 306 29.89 -7.59 3.01
CA THR A 306 30.53 -7.48 4.34
C THR A 306 29.52 -7.65 5.47
N GLY A 307 28.22 -7.56 5.20
CA GLY A 307 27.15 -7.56 6.19
C GLY A 307 27.08 -6.29 7.05
N GLN A 308 27.79 -5.22 6.64
CA GLN A 308 27.90 -3.99 7.42
C GLN A 308 26.89 -2.94 7.03
N ARG A 309 26.43 -2.20 8.03
CA ARG A 309 25.55 -1.04 7.87
C ARG A 309 26.30 0.27 8.01
N THR A 310 25.95 1.25 7.18
CA THR A 310 26.43 2.63 7.23
C THR A 310 25.23 3.58 7.23
N ILE A 311 25.27 4.59 8.09
CA ILE A 311 24.27 5.68 8.12
C ILE A 311 24.92 6.93 7.53
N ILE A 312 24.30 7.49 6.50
CA ILE A 312 24.72 8.73 5.84
C ILE A 312 23.75 9.83 6.26
N PRO A 313 24.17 10.80 7.09
CA PRO A 313 23.35 11.97 7.37
C PRO A 313 23.07 12.76 6.07
N VAL A 314 21.81 13.12 5.84
CA VAL A 314 21.45 13.94 4.68
C VAL A 314 21.47 15.40 5.09
N ILE A 315 22.35 16.16 4.43
CA ILE A 315 22.62 17.59 4.75
C ILE A 315 22.27 18.46 3.54
N ASP A 316 21.85 19.69 3.80
CA ASP A 316 21.60 20.71 2.78
C ASP A 316 22.92 21.28 2.18
N GLU A 317 22.84 22.22 1.27
CA GLU A 317 24.00 22.88 0.68
C GLU A 317 24.85 23.66 1.72
N GLN A 318 24.26 24.07 2.81
CA GLN A 318 24.91 24.79 3.91
C GLN A 318 25.53 23.84 4.94
N GLY A 319 25.27 22.53 4.84
CA GLY A 319 25.77 21.50 5.75
C GLY A 319 24.86 21.27 6.97
N ASN A 320 23.64 21.77 6.97
CA ASN A 320 22.67 21.51 8.02
C ASN A 320 21.90 20.21 7.72
N PRO A 321 21.52 19.41 8.75
CA PRO A 321 20.65 18.27 8.53
C PRO A 321 19.33 18.69 7.88
N ILE A 322 18.82 17.87 6.95
CA ILE A 322 17.50 18.08 6.37
C ILE A 322 16.45 17.54 7.35
N GLU A 323 15.62 18.43 7.86
CA GLU A 323 14.52 18.08 8.75
C GLU A 323 13.31 17.60 7.96
N ILE A 324 12.69 16.50 8.43
CA ILE A 324 11.44 15.96 7.93
C ILE A 324 10.35 16.24 8.97
N ASP A 325 9.32 16.93 8.56
CA ASP A 325 8.12 17.14 9.38
C ASP A 325 7.28 15.85 9.38
N SER A 326 6.91 15.38 10.56
CA SER A 326 6.06 14.20 10.76
C SER A 326 4.66 14.29 10.13
N LYS A 327 4.22 15.51 9.77
CA LYS A 327 2.98 15.70 9.00
C LYS A 327 3.10 15.24 7.55
N ARG A 328 4.33 15.09 7.06
CA ARG A 328 4.64 14.48 5.78
C ARG A 328 4.96 13.03 6.08
N SER A 329 4.04 12.13 5.76
CA SER A 329 4.20 10.70 6.00
C SER A 329 5.61 10.25 5.54
N ILE A 330 6.37 9.72 6.49
CA ILE A 330 7.71 9.15 6.24
C ILE A 330 7.64 7.67 5.87
N PHE A 331 6.43 7.12 5.82
CA PHE A 331 6.18 5.74 5.44
C PHE A 331 6.01 5.64 3.91
N ASP A 332 6.45 4.55 3.33
CA ASP A 332 6.33 4.23 1.90
C ASP A 332 7.13 5.17 0.96
N TYR A 333 8.44 5.27 1.15
CA TYR A 333 9.33 5.83 0.13
C TYR A 333 9.51 4.85 -1.03
N GLN A 334 9.62 5.40 -2.22
CA GLN A 334 10.14 4.67 -3.37
C GLN A 334 11.36 5.39 -3.88
N GLY A 335 12.44 4.67 -4.12
CA GLY A 335 13.68 5.26 -4.55
C GLY A 335 14.43 4.41 -5.56
N ILE A 336 15.40 5.05 -6.21
CA ILE A 336 16.29 4.43 -7.19
C ILE A 336 17.66 5.08 -7.13
N GLN A 337 18.71 4.31 -7.24
CA GLN A 337 20.05 4.83 -7.40
C GLN A 337 20.33 5.11 -8.88
N VAL A 338 20.79 6.32 -9.19
CA VAL A 338 21.20 6.73 -10.54
C VAL A 338 22.62 7.28 -10.46
N GLY A 339 23.59 6.48 -10.78
CA GLY A 339 25.00 6.80 -10.60
C GLY A 339 25.37 7.02 -9.13
N ASP A 340 25.93 8.18 -8.80
CA ASP A 340 26.29 8.55 -7.43
C ASP A 340 25.15 9.21 -6.63
N GLU A 341 23.95 9.31 -7.19
CA GLU A 341 22.79 9.89 -6.51
C GLU A 341 21.75 8.82 -6.18
N TYR A 342 21.18 8.91 -4.98
CA TYR A 342 19.95 8.22 -4.63
C TYR A 342 18.78 9.18 -4.75
N ARG A 343 17.80 8.86 -5.58
CA ARG A 343 16.60 9.67 -5.84
C ARG A 343 15.39 8.94 -5.31
N PHE A 344 14.54 9.63 -4.59
CA PHE A 344 13.35 9.02 -4.00
C PHE A 344 12.20 10.00 -3.86
N ILE A 345 11.00 9.44 -3.74
CA ILE A 345 9.77 10.16 -3.46
C ILE A 345 9.12 9.59 -2.21
N SER A 346 8.64 10.47 -1.32
CA SER A 346 7.87 10.08 -0.14
C SER A 346 6.41 9.82 -0.49
N GLU A 347 5.69 9.11 0.36
CA GLU A 347 4.23 8.94 0.24
C GLU A 347 3.50 10.30 0.13
N GLY A 348 4.03 11.33 0.79
CA GLY A 348 3.51 12.70 0.70
C GLY A 348 3.74 13.40 -0.64
N GLY A 349 4.51 12.79 -1.55
CA GLY A 349 4.80 13.33 -2.88
C GLY A 349 6.01 14.25 -2.93
N ASP A 350 6.79 14.36 -1.86
CA ASP A 350 8.02 15.14 -1.85
C ASP A 350 9.17 14.31 -2.42
N ALA A 351 9.82 14.83 -3.45
CA ALA A 351 10.94 14.19 -4.13
C ALA A 351 12.27 14.81 -3.75
N PHE A 352 13.26 13.95 -3.53
CA PHE A 352 14.61 14.31 -3.12
C PHE A 352 15.66 13.59 -3.95
N ALA A 353 16.85 14.18 -4.03
CA ALA A 353 18.06 13.53 -4.49
C ALA A 353 19.16 13.71 -3.45
N VAL A 354 19.94 12.67 -3.21
CA VAL A 354 21.05 12.67 -2.25
C VAL A 354 22.29 12.13 -2.93
N ASP A 355 23.38 12.91 -2.91
CA ASP A 355 24.70 12.46 -3.34
C ASP A 355 25.26 11.47 -2.30
N LEU A 356 25.51 10.24 -2.73
CA LEU A 356 25.91 9.12 -1.86
C LEU A 356 27.32 9.23 -1.27
N ARG A 357 28.17 10.10 -1.85
CA ARG A 357 29.54 10.29 -1.36
C ARG A 357 29.62 11.37 -0.28
N SER A 358 28.85 12.45 -0.47
CA SER A 358 28.90 13.61 0.43
C SER A 358 27.75 13.69 1.41
N GLY A 359 26.66 12.92 1.21
CA GLY A 359 25.40 13.06 1.97
C GLY A 359 24.61 14.32 1.64
N ARG A 360 25.03 15.11 0.61
CA ARG A 360 24.31 16.33 0.25
C ARG A 360 22.99 16.00 -0.43
N GLY A 361 21.92 16.41 0.22
CA GLY A 361 20.55 16.26 -0.26
C GLY A 361 20.01 17.58 -0.83
N ARG A 362 19.14 17.45 -1.81
CA ARG A 362 18.36 18.55 -2.33
C ARG A 362 16.92 18.13 -2.55
N PHE A 363 16.00 19.03 -2.24
CA PHE A 363 14.60 18.90 -2.64
C PHE A 363 14.50 19.14 -4.15
N LEU A 364 13.77 18.28 -4.84
CA LEU A 364 13.57 18.37 -6.28
C LEU A 364 12.22 19.01 -6.62
N PHE A 365 11.15 18.44 -6.07
CA PHE A 365 9.79 18.91 -6.29
C PHE A 365 8.81 18.25 -5.31
N SER A 366 7.60 18.78 -5.27
CA SER A 366 6.46 18.15 -4.64
C SER A 366 5.36 17.91 -5.66
N TYR A 367 4.68 16.78 -5.57
CA TYR A 367 3.39 16.63 -6.21
C TYR A 367 2.35 17.37 -5.35
N ASP A 368 1.95 18.56 -5.79
CA ASP A 368 0.85 19.33 -5.19
C ASP A 368 -0.49 18.69 -5.59
N GLY A 369 -0.71 17.44 -5.18
CA GLY A 369 -2.04 16.86 -5.24
C GLY A 369 -2.94 17.60 -4.25
N THR A 370 -4.05 18.16 -4.72
CA THR A 370 -5.17 18.44 -3.83
C THR A 370 -5.44 17.14 -3.11
N ARG A 371 -5.06 17.06 -1.84
CA ARG A 371 -5.15 15.85 -1.01
C ARG A 371 -6.60 15.42 -0.89
N THR A 372 -7.07 14.76 -1.96
CA THR A 372 -8.29 13.97 -1.88
C THR A 372 -8.00 12.82 -0.92
N ASN A 373 -9.02 12.21 -0.33
CA ASN A 373 -8.88 11.09 0.61
C ASN A 373 -8.25 9.83 -0.05
N GLN A 374 -7.73 9.92 -1.26
CA GLN A 374 -7.02 8.88 -1.97
C GLN A 374 -5.51 9.17 -1.95
N ARG A 375 -4.73 8.17 -1.56
CA ARG A 375 -3.29 8.19 -1.68
C ARG A 375 -2.91 8.19 -3.16
N MET A 376 -1.97 9.04 -3.55
CA MET A 376 -1.26 8.89 -4.81
C MET A 376 -0.40 7.62 -4.72
N VAL A 377 -0.34 6.90 -5.80
CA VAL A 377 0.55 5.73 -5.94
C VAL A 377 1.64 6.11 -6.91
N TYR A 378 2.88 5.82 -6.57
CA TYR A 378 4.05 6.21 -7.37
C TYR A 378 4.72 4.99 -7.97
N GLN A 379 5.39 5.22 -9.11
CA GLN A 379 6.38 4.32 -9.68
C GLN A 379 7.58 5.16 -10.11
N VAL A 380 8.72 4.91 -9.48
CA VAL A 380 9.98 5.58 -9.81
C VAL A 380 10.67 4.91 -10.99
N THR A 381 11.38 5.71 -11.78
CA THR A 381 12.21 5.28 -12.90
C THR A 381 13.52 6.06 -12.88
N GLU A 382 14.50 5.65 -13.64
CA GLU A 382 15.77 6.40 -13.79
C GLU A 382 15.57 7.85 -14.24
N THR A 383 14.54 8.12 -15.03
CA THR A 383 14.29 9.43 -15.65
C THR A 383 13.31 10.31 -14.88
N GLY A 384 12.47 9.76 -14.02
CA GLY A 384 11.46 10.53 -13.30
C GLY A 384 10.48 9.64 -12.55
N VAL A 385 9.39 10.25 -12.12
CA VAL A 385 8.34 9.63 -11.31
C VAL A 385 7.02 9.65 -12.07
N TYR A 386 6.39 8.49 -12.16
CA TYR A 386 4.98 8.38 -12.52
C TYR A 386 4.14 8.39 -11.25
N ALA A 387 3.03 9.13 -11.29
CA ALA A 387 2.05 9.18 -10.21
C ALA A 387 0.66 8.87 -10.75
N LEU A 388 -0.05 7.94 -10.11
CA LEU A 388 -1.44 7.62 -10.41
C LEU A 388 -2.34 8.18 -9.31
N GLU A 389 -3.26 9.05 -9.70
CA GLU A 389 -4.14 9.78 -8.79
C GLU A 389 -5.61 9.68 -9.22
N GLY A 390 -6.50 9.45 -8.26
CA GLY A 390 -7.93 9.63 -8.45
C GLY A 390 -8.34 11.07 -8.12
N ARG A 391 -8.78 11.85 -9.11
CA ARG A 391 -9.25 13.23 -8.95
C ARG A 391 -10.77 13.27 -8.88
N ARG A 392 -11.30 13.42 -7.66
CA ARG A 392 -12.74 13.38 -7.43
C ARG A 392 -13.46 14.57 -8.06
N GLU A 393 -12.85 15.75 -8.02
CA GLU A 393 -13.45 17.00 -8.53
C GLU A 393 -13.68 16.93 -10.04
N ASP A 394 -12.73 16.36 -10.75
CA ASP A 394 -12.78 16.19 -12.21
C ASP A 394 -13.42 14.88 -12.65
N HIS A 395 -13.77 14.01 -11.69
CA HIS A 395 -14.26 12.66 -11.93
C HIS A 395 -13.39 11.87 -12.91
N ASN A 396 -12.07 11.85 -12.66
CA ASN A 396 -11.13 11.09 -13.45
C ASN A 396 -10.06 10.38 -12.59
N VAL A 397 -9.34 9.45 -13.22
CA VAL A 397 -8.09 8.89 -12.72
C VAL A 397 -7.00 9.30 -13.69
N THR A 398 -5.94 9.90 -13.20
CA THR A 398 -4.89 10.44 -14.06
C THR A 398 -3.54 9.81 -13.74
N LEU A 399 -2.86 9.30 -14.77
CA LEU A 399 -1.45 9.00 -14.72
C LEU A 399 -0.67 10.24 -15.14
N SER A 400 0.21 10.72 -14.30
CA SER A 400 1.07 11.84 -14.57
C SER A 400 2.54 11.46 -14.49
N TYR A 401 3.40 12.27 -15.07
CA TYR A 401 4.85 12.08 -15.05
C TYR A 401 5.57 13.39 -14.73
N ARG A 402 6.62 13.29 -13.92
CA ARG A 402 7.53 14.40 -13.64
C ARG A 402 8.99 13.93 -13.67
N PRO A 403 9.86 14.58 -14.47
CA PRO A 403 11.26 14.21 -14.51
C PRO A 403 12.01 14.65 -13.25
N TRP A 404 13.11 13.94 -12.91
CA TRP A 404 13.90 14.24 -11.73
C TRP A 404 14.61 15.61 -11.75
N ASP A 405 14.79 16.22 -12.91
CA ASP A 405 15.39 17.55 -13.04
C ASP A 405 14.45 18.70 -12.63
N GLY A 406 13.24 18.37 -12.18
CA GLY A 406 12.23 19.36 -11.80
C GLY A 406 11.48 19.97 -12.97
N GLY A 407 11.58 19.37 -14.16
CA GLY A 407 10.85 19.76 -15.35
C GLY A 407 9.32 19.77 -15.16
N ALA A 408 8.61 20.20 -16.19
CA ALA A 408 7.17 20.36 -16.11
C ALA A 408 6.46 19.05 -15.80
N TYR A 409 5.55 19.10 -14.83
CA TYR A 409 4.55 18.09 -14.58
C TYR A 409 3.62 17.97 -15.80
N ARG A 410 3.31 16.77 -16.21
CA ARG A 410 2.39 16.51 -17.31
C ARG A 410 1.46 15.36 -17.02
N ASP A 411 0.21 15.50 -17.37
CA ASP A 411 -0.72 14.39 -17.45
C ASP A 411 -0.37 13.54 -18.69
N VAL A 412 -0.25 12.23 -18.49
CA VAL A 412 0.16 11.27 -19.50
C VAL A 412 -1.05 10.53 -20.06
N ILE A 413 -1.91 10.03 -19.17
CA ILE A 413 -3.16 9.35 -19.51
C ILE A 413 -4.25 9.83 -18.55
N THR A 414 -5.42 10.19 -19.10
CA THR A 414 -6.62 10.47 -18.32
C THR A 414 -7.63 9.34 -18.56
N MET A 415 -8.18 8.78 -17.47
CA MET A 415 -9.00 7.56 -17.46
C MET A 415 -10.38 7.90 -16.88
N ASP A 416 -11.22 8.59 -17.66
CA ASP A 416 -12.54 9.04 -17.18
C ASP A 416 -13.45 7.85 -16.82
N LYS A 417 -13.41 6.79 -17.63
CA LYS A 417 -14.23 5.60 -17.36
C LYS A 417 -13.77 4.80 -16.14
N LEU A 418 -12.47 4.86 -15.78
CA LEU A 418 -11.97 4.22 -14.57
C LEU A 418 -12.48 4.92 -13.31
N ALA A 419 -12.76 6.21 -13.42
CA ALA A 419 -13.31 6.99 -12.32
C ALA A 419 -14.65 6.46 -11.83
N ASP A 420 -15.51 5.92 -12.70
CA ASP A 420 -16.78 5.29 -12.33
C ASP A 420 -16.59 4.09 -11.37
N TYR A 421 -15.43 3.41 -11.45
CA TYR A 421 -15.09 2.27 -10.59
C TYR A 421 -14.37 2.70 -9.32
N VAL A 422 -13.71 3.85 -9.34
CA VAL A 422 -13.06 4.46 -8.18
C VAL A 422 -14.07 5.22 -7.33
N TRP A 423 -14.87 6.10 -7.94
CA TRP A 423 -15.84 6.94 -7.28
C TRP A 423 -17.25 6.36 -7.43
N LEU A 424 -17.70 5.61 -6.42
CA LEU A 424 -19.01 5.00 -6.44
C LEU A 424 -20.03 6.01 -5.94
N GLU A 425 -21.04 6.33 -6.76
CA GLU A 425 -22.12 7.18 -6.31
C GLU A 425 -22.89 6.52 -5.16
N GLY A 426 -23.00 7.23 -4.05
CA GLY A 426 -23.82 6.82 -2.93
C GLY A 426 -25.32 6.92 -3.26
N GLY A 427 -26.14 6.01 -2.72
CA GLY A 427 -27.60 6.18 -2.71
C GLY A 427 -27.99 7.35 -1.80
N PHE A 428 -29.29 7.74 -1.81
CA PHE A 428 -29.87 8.89 -1.12
C PHE A 428 -29.47 9.06 0.38
N MET A 429 -28.99 8.00 1.03
CA MET A 429 -28.59 8.01 2.45
C MET A 429 -27.10 7.69 2.69
N SER A 430 -26.27 7.55 1.68
CA SER A 430 -24.85 7.23 1.85
C SER A 430 -23.96 8.35 1.34
N SER A 431 -23.09 8.85 2.19
CA SER A 431 -21.86 9.55 1.77
C SER A 431 -21.14 8.65 0.78
N GLY A 432 -20.77 9.15 -0.40
CA GLY A 432 -20.20 8.37 -1.50
C GLY A 432 -19.15 7.35 -1.04
N HIS A 433 -19.09 6.26 -1.74
CA HIS A 433 -18.11 5.20 -1.55
C HIS A 433 -16.99 5.38 -2.57
N TRP A 434 -15.79 4.92 -2.23
CA TRP A 434 -14.67 4.93 -3.18
C TRP A 434 -13.85 3.65 -3.06
N ARG A 435 -13.20 3.26 -4.15
CA ARG A 435 -12.14 2.24 -4.14
C ARG A 435 -10.80 2.92 -4.07
N ARG A 436 -9.92 2.37 -3.24
CA ARG A 436 -8.52 2.80 -3.17
C ARG A 436 -7.77 2.25 -4.39
N ILE A 437 -6.97 3.09 -5.03
CA ILE A 437 -5.93 2.63 -5.95
C ILE A 437 -4.85 1.98 -5.08
N GLN A 438 -4.61 0.67 -5.26
CA GLN A 438 -3.67 -0.08 -4.43
C GLN A 438 -2.27 -0.10 -5.04
N SER A 439 -2.20 -0.31 -6.34
CA SER A 439 -0.95 -0.35 -7.09
C SER A 439 -1.20 -0.17 -8.58
N PHE A 440 -0.15 0.17 -9.28
CA PHE A 440 -0.12 0.10 -10.74
C PHE A 440 1.24 -0.34 -11.22
N SER A 441 1.31 -0.79 -12.48
CA SER A 441 2.55 -1.15 -13.16
C SER A 441 2.47 -0.75 -14.62
N LEU A 442 3.54 -0.15 -15.11
CA LEU A 442 3.67 0.26 -16.50
C LEU A 442 4.18 -0.90 -17.35
N ARG A 443 3.76 -0.95 -18.63
CA ARG A 443 4.30 -1.90 -19.61
C ARG A 443 5.81 -1.72 -19.73
N PRO A 444 6.63 -2.77 -19.65
CA PRO A 444 8.06 -2.68 -19.86
C PRO A 444 8.40 -1.95 -21.15
N GLY A 445 9.36 -1.03 -21.09
CA GLY A 445 9.77 -0.21 -22.23
C GLY A 445 8.81 0.91 -22.66
N TRP A 446 7.62 1.02 -22.06
CA TRP A 446 6.73 2.15 -22.32
C TRP A 446 7.22 3.39 -21.53
N ASN A 447 7.42 4.47 -22.24
CA ASN A 447 7.99 5.71 -21.69
C ASN A 447 7.00 6.87 -21.55
N GLY A 448 5.68 6.57 -21.58
CA GLY A 448 4.64 7.58 -21.43
C GLY A 448 4.58 8.60 -22.59
N GLY A 449 5.05 8.20 -23.80
CA GLY A 449 5.16 9.15 -24.91
C GLY A 449 6.18 10.27 -24.63
N ALA A 450 7.19 10.00 -23.79
CA ALA A 450 8.31 10.91 -23.59
C ALA A 450 9.17 10.95 -24.84
N GLN A 451 8.89 11.88 -25.74
CA GLN A 451 9.79 12.37 -26.79
C GLN A 451 10.14 13.81 -26.48
#